data_8faa61a59de096bd5e267b71bd71b990
#
_entry.id   8faa61a59de096bd5e267b71bd71b990
#
_cell.length_a   1.000
_cell.length_b   1.000
_cell.length_c   1.000
_cell.angle_alpha   90.00
_cell.angle_beta   90.00
_cell.angle_gamma   90.00
#
_symmetry.space_group_name_H-M   'P 1'
#
loop_
_entity.id
_entity.type
_entity.pdbx_description
1 polymer ?
#
loop_
_entity_poly.entity_id
_entity_poly.type
_entity_poly.pdbx_seq_one_letter_code
_entity_poly.pdbx_strand_id
1 'polypeptide(L)'
;SNLDSYTRYSGTKKANKHRAKRDGYGGIGIRFKVRDGTVWVTAVMAEKPAAVAGLKRNDRITHIGGIAINGLGTQEVGDQLRGPVHSRVALTVTREGAAKPLEFVIERSKIVPPTVTYGFENGIVFLKISSFNKDTAKSMADKLIKARHAQGDKIKGLILDLRGNPGGLLKQSIKVADLFLSQGNIVDTRGRHPDSNQHYEAKDRNLAAG
;
A
#
# COMPACT_ATOMS: atom_id res chain seq x y z
N SER A 1 7.30 -19.98 -29.20
CA SER A 1 7.34 -19.98 -27.75
C SER A 1 5.97 -20.32 -27.19
N ASN A 2 5.87 -21.37 -26.37
CA ASN A 2 4.61 -21.84 -25.78
C ASN A 2 4.20 -21.03 -24.53
N LEU A 3 4.41 -19.74 -24.54
CA LEU A 3 4.04 -18.85 -23.44
C LEU A 3 2.69 -18.20 -23.76
N ASP A 4 1.79 -18.13 -22.76
CA ASP A 4 0.51 -17.46 -22.92
C ASP A 4 0.68 -15.93 -23.01
N SER A 5 -0.39 -15.22 -23.42
CA SER A 5 -0.38 -13.77 -23.58
C SER A 5 -0.13 -12.98 -22.28
N TYR A 6 -0.20 -13.63 -21.13
CA TYR A 6 0.03 -13.03 -19.80
C TYR A 6 1.44 -13.29 -19.27
N THR A 7 2.18 -14.23 -19.87
CA THR A 7 3.58 -14.50 -19.50
C THR A 7 4.48 -13.36 -19.99
N ARG A 8 5.21 -12.72 -19.10
CA ARG A 8 6.10 -11.59 -19.41
C ARG A 8 7.45 -11.77 -18.76
N TYR A 9 8.51 -11.63 -19.55
CA TYR A 9 9.84 -11.45 -19.01
C TYR A 9 9.98 -10.05 -18.41
N SER A 10 10.51 -9.96 -17.20
CA SER A 10 10.78 -8.69 -16.51
C SER A 10 12.25 -8.63 -16.11
N GLY A 11 12.96 -7.62 -16.58
CA GLY A 11 14.33 -7.35 -16.10
C GLY A 11 14.37 -7.10 -14.59
N THR A 12 15.51 -7.30 -13.96
CA THR A 12 15.70 -7.31 -12.49
C THR A 12 15.12 -6.07 -11.79
N LYS A 13 15.30 -4.87 -12.33
CA LYS A 13 14.73 -3.63 -11.75
C LYS A 13 13.20 -3.66 -11.71
N LYS A 14 12.55 -4.12 -12.79
CA LYS A 14 11.09 -4.22 -12.88
C LYS A 14 10.56 -5.31 -11.96
N ALA A 15 11.24 -6.46 -11.90
CA ALA A 15 10.90 -7.56 -10.98
C ALA A 15 10.98 -7.11 -9.52
N ASN A 16 12.04 -6.40 -9.13
CA ASN A 16 12.19 -5.86 -7.77
C ASN A 16 11.11 -4.82 -7.43
N LYS A 17 10.71 -3.96 -8.39
CA LYS A 17 9.60 -3.01 -8.21
C LYS A 17 8.26 -3.72 -8.01
N HIS A 18 7.99 -4.80 -8.75
CA HIS A 18 6.80 -5.63 -8.56
C HIS A 18 6.82 -6.33 -7.20
N ARG A 19 7.97 -6.89 -6.78
CA ARG A 19 8.13 -7.51 -5.46
C ARG A 19 7.91 -6.49 -4.35
N ALA A 20 8.48 -5.29 -4.44
CA ALA A 20 8.30 -4.22 -3.47
C ALA A 20 6.82 -3.78 -3.34
N LYS A 21 6.08 -3.69 -4.45
CA LYS A 21 4.63 -3.40 -4.42
C LYS A 21 3.82 -4.51 -3.77
N ARG A 22 4.18 -5.77 -4.00
CA ARG A 22 3.47 -6.95 -3.51
C ARG A 22 3.81 -7.28 -2.06
N ASP A 23 5.09 -7.30 -1.73
CA ASP A 23 5.63 -7.81 -0.47
C ASP A 23 6.04 -6.69 0.51
N GLY A 24 6.12 -5.46 0.02
CA GLY A 24 6.66 -4.32 0.74
C GLY A 24 8.16 -4.12 0.52
N TYR A 25 8.67 -3.02 1.03
CA TYR A 25 10.09 -2.60 0.95
C TYR A 25 10.53 -1.96 2.26
N GLY A 26 11.84 -1.90 2.51
CA GLY A 26 12.37 -1.15 3.64
C GLY A 26 12.31 0.35 3.35
N GLY A 27 11.67 1.11 4.22
CA GLY A 27 11.45 2.54 4.08
C GLY A 27 10.94 3.20 5.35
N ILE A 28 10.61 4.47 5.28
CA ILE A 28 10.19 5.27 6.43
C ILE A 28 8.68 5.55 6.51
N GLY A 29 7.90 5.21 5.46
CA GLY A 29 6.45 5.35 5.45
C GLY A 29 5.94 6.75 5.12
N ILE A 30 6.49 7.39 4.08
CA ILE A 30 5.98 8.66 3.56
C ILE A 30 5.55 8.55 2.10
N ARG A 31 4.71 9.50 1.67
CA ARG A 31 4.54 9.87 0.27
C ARG A 31 5.17 11.25 0.06
N PHE A 32 5.81 11.46 -1.06
CA PHE A 32 6.42 12.75 -1.39
C PHE A 32 6.21 13.07 -2.87
N LYS A 33 6.40 14.32 -3.22
CA LYS A 33 6.46 14.83 -4.58
C LYS A 33 7.70 15.70 -4.73
N VAL A 34 8.31 15.65 -5.89
CA VAL A 34 9.36 16.61 -6.28
C VAL A 34 8.71 17.69 -7.14
N ARG A 35 8.85 18.94 -6.74
CA ARG A 35 8.40 20.14 -7.48
C ARG A 35 9.50 21.19 -7.39
N ASP A 36 9.90 21.73 -8.52
CA ASP A 36 10.92 22.80 -8.62
C ASP A 36 12.19 22.48 -7.83
N GLY A 37 12.69 21.22 -7.99
CA GLY A 37 13.86 20.75 -7.28
C GLY A 37 13.67 20.48 -5.77
N THR A 38 12.49 20.73 -5.23
CA THR A 38 12.17 20.58 -3.81
C THR A 38 11.36 19.31 -3.53
N VAL A 39 11.71 18.58 -2.49
CA VAL A 39 11.04 17.34 -2.06
C VAL A 39 10.02 17.65 -0.96
N TRP A 40 8.75 17.54 -1.26
CA TRP A 40 7.65 17.80 -0.35
C TRP A 40 7.05 16.50 0.17
N VAL A 41 6.92 16.38 1.49
CA VAL A 41 6.15 15.30 2.14
C VAL A 41 4.65 15.57 1.93
N THR A 42 4.00 14.73 1.15
CA THR A 42 2.56 14.87 0.84
C THR A 42 1.66 14.06 1.78
N ALA A 43 2.20 13.00 2.38
CA ALA A 43 1.52 12.23 3.41
C ALA A 43 2.55 11.46 4.26
N VAL A 44 2.21 11.26 5.52
CA VAL A 44 2.94 10.40 6.46
C VAL A 44 1.99 9.27 6.87
N MET A 45 2.45 8.03 6.74
CA MET A 45 1.65 6.86 7.10
C MET A 45 1.63 6.70 8.62
N ALA A 46 0.43 6.61 9.19
CA ALA A 46 0.25 6.38 10.62
C ALA A 46 1.03 5.13 11.09
N GLU A 47 1.56 5.17 12.31
CA GLU A 47 2.29 4.07 12.94
C GLU A 47 3.56 3.62 12.19
N LYS A 48 4.00 4.35 11.16
CA LYS A 48 5.25 4.08 10.46
C LYS A 48 6.39 4.96 10.98
N PRO A 49 7.65 4.57 10.75
CA PRO A 49 8.81 5.23 11.37
C PRO A 49 8.84 6.76 11.23
N ALA A 50 8.45 7.29 10.07
CA ALA A 50 8.41 8.73 9.88
C ALA A 50 7.37 9.44 10.77
N ALA A 51 6.20 8.81 11.00
CA ALA A 51 5.18 9.34 11.90
C ALA A 51 5.67 9.32 13.37
N VAL A 52 6.27 8.21 13.78
CA VAL A 52 6.83 8.05 15.12
C VAL A 52 7.96 9.06 15.37
N ALA A 53 8.79 9.33 14.37
CA ALA A 53 9.84 10.35 14.44
C ALA A 53 9.30 11.79 14.43
N GLY A 54 8.02 12.02 14.15
CA GLY A 54 7.42 13.35 14.15
C GLY A 54 7.51 14.10 12.81
N LEU A 55 7.78 13.39 11.69
CA LEU A 55 7.70 13.97 10.35
C LEU A 55 6.24 14.29 10.04
N LYS A 56 6.00 15.41 9.36
CA LYS A 56 4.65 15.90 9.08
C LYS A 56 4.42 16.11 7.58
N ARG A 57 3.15 16.16 7.18
CA ARG A 57 2.75 16.63 5.87
C ARG A 57 3.23 18.09 5.69
N ASN A 58 3.63 18.44 4.47
CA ASN A 58 4.19 19.72 4.07
C ASN A 58 5.62 19.98 4.57
N ASP A 59 6.27 19.04 5.25
CA ASP A 59 7.71 19.11 5.45
C ASP A 59 8.45 19.08 4.11
N ARG A 60 9.55 19.85 4.01
CA ARG A 60 10.44 19.87 2.84
C ARG A 60 11.73 19.17 3.22
N ILE A 61 12.03 18.04 2.59
CA ILE A 61 13.29 17.34 2.81
C ILE A 61 14.36 18.04 1.96
N THR A 62 15.45 18.47 2.60
CA THR A 62 16.57 19.14 1.97
C THR A 62 17.79 18.24 1.82
N HIS A 63 18.01 17.34 2.79
CA HIS A 63 19.14 16.40 2.77
C HIS A 63 18.69 14.99 3.15
N ILE A 64 19.34 13.99 2.57
CA ILE A 64 19.19 12.58 2.91
C ILE A 64 20.61 12.02 3.12
N GLY A 65 20.88 11.47 4.32
CA GLY A 65 22.21 10.97 4.67
C GLY A 65 23.31 12.02 4.64
N GLY A 66 22.96 13.29 4.95
CA GLY A 66 23.87 14.43 4.88
C GLY A 66 24.10 14.99 3.46
N ILE A 67 23.54 14.37 2.43
CA ILE A 67 23.71 14.79 1.03
C ILE A 67 22.52 15.67 0.63
N ALA A 68 22.77 16.84 0.07
CA ALA A 68 21.74 17.72 -0.47
C ALA A 68 21.03 17.04 -1.66
N ILE A 69 19.70 17.13 -1.71
CA ILE A 69 18.88 16.43 -2.71
C ILE A 69 18.24 17.39 -3.73
N ASN A 70 18.72 18.63 -3.79
CA ASN A 70 18.23 19.59 -4.78
C ASN A 70 18.50 19.08 -6.21
N GLY A 71 17.48 19.15 -7.06
CA GLY A 71 17.59 18.73 -8.45
C GLY A 71 17.46 17.24 -8.70
N LEU A 72 17.37 16.40 -7.65
CA LEU A 72 17.14 14.97 -7.81
C LEU A 72 15.71 14.68 -8.27
N GLY A 73 15.57 13.69 -9.15
CA GLY A 73 14.27 13.20 -9.60
C GLY A 73 13.57 12.34 -8.53
N THR A 74 12.25 12.17 -8.71
CA THR A 74 11.43 11.37 -7.77
C THR A 74 11.96 9.94 -7.55
N GLN A 75 12.54 9.33 -8.59
CA GLN A 75 13.10 7.98 -8.48
C GLN A 75 14.34 7.96 -7.59
N GLU A 76 15.27 8.88 -7.79
CA GLU A 76 16.54 8.99 -7.06
C GLU A 76 16.29 9.26 -5.57
N VAL A 77 15.41 10.22 -5.27
CA VAL A 77 14.96 10.50 -3.88
C VAL A 77 14.32 9.24 -3.26
N GLY A 78 13.46 8.56 -4.02
CA GLY A 78 12.84 7.33 -3.57
C GLY A 78 13.84 6.22 -3.26
N ASP A 79 14.88 6.08 -4.05
CA ASP A 79 15.92 5.06 -3.86
C ASP A 79 16.79 5.39 -2.62
N GLN A 80 17.09 6.67 -2.35
CA GLN A 80 17.81 7.08 -1.13
C GLN A 80 16.98 6.90 0.15
N LEU A 81 15.66 7.15 0.09
CA LEU A 81 14.76 6.94 1.22
C LEU A 81 14.55 5.46 1.55
N ARG A 82 14.69 4.58 0.56
CA ARG A 82 14.61 3.12 0.73
C ARG A 82 15.95 2.56 1.19
N GLY A 83 15.89 1.33 1.74
CA GLY A 83 17.08 0.58 2.13
C GLY A 83 16.70 -0.69 2.88
N PRO A 84 17.67 -1.44 3.39
CA PRO A 84 17.41 -2.60 4.23
C PRO A 84 16.52 -2.25 5.42
N VAL A 85 15.60 -3.14 5.78
CA VAL A 85 14.83 -3.03 7.03
C VAL A 85 15.81 -2.98 8.20
N HIS A 86 15.52 -2.16 9.21
CA HIS A 86 16.37 -1.84 10.37
C HIS A 86 17.61 -0.96 10.09
N SER A 87 17.90 -0.63 8.82
CA SER A 87 18.91 0.41 8.55
C SER A 87 18.35 1.80 8.87
N ARG A 88 19.22 2.75 9.20
CA ARG A 88 18.84 4.14 9.53
C ARG A 88 19.05 5.07 8.35
N VAL A 89 18.26 6.13 8.29
CA VAL A 89 18.43 7.24 7.37
C VAL A 89 18.33 8.56 8.13
N ALA A 90 19.31 9.44 7.94
CA ALA A 90 19.27 10.80 8.45
C ALA A 90 18.56 11.70 7.43
N LEU A 91 17.68 12.58 7.90
CA LEU A 91 16.98 13.56 7.09
C LEU A 91 17.13 14.95 7.69
N THR A 92 17.44 15.94 6.87
CA THR A 92 17.30 17.34 7.23
C THR A 92 16.05 17.88 6.57
N VAL A 93 15.20 18.53 7.33
CA VAL A 93 13.88 18.96 6.92
C VAL A 93 13.65 20.42 7.29
N THR A 94 13.07 21.20 6.40
CA THR A 94 12.54 22.53 6.73
C THR A 94 11.02 22.43 6.89
N ARG A 95 10.50 23.06 7.93
CA ARG A 95 9.07 23.13 8.26
C ARG A 95 8.65 24.56 8.46
N GLU A 96 7.48 24.91 7.95
CA GLU A 96 6.89 26.23 8.17
C GLU A 96 6.67 26.46 9.69
N GLY A 97 7.05 27.65 10.15
CA GLY A 97 7.01 28.01 11.58
C GLY A 97 8.16 27.49 12.42
N ALA A 98 9.08 26.68 11.90
CA ALA A 98 10.29 26.28 12.61
C ALA A 98 11.44 27.27 12.30
N ALA A 99 12.06 27.80 13.35
CA ALA A 99 13.16 28.77 13.23
C ALA A 99 14.46 28.17 12.65
N LYS A 100 14.62 26.84 12.73
CA LYS A 100 15.82 26.12 12.26
C LYS A 100 15.39 24.83 11.54
N PRO A 101 16.23 24.30 10.63
CA PRO A 101 16.02 22.96 10.08
C PRO A 101 15.91 21.90 11.18
N LEU A 102 15.06 20.91 10.96
CA LEU A 102 14.84 19.79 11.87
C LEU A 102 15.64 18.59 11.36
N GLU A 103 16.30 17.92 12.29
CA GLU A 103 17.07 16.72 12.03
C GLU A 103 16.30 15.48 12.51
N PHE A 104 16.21 14.45 11.66
CA PHE A 104 15.56 13.18 11.96
C PHE A 104 16.52 12.03 11.65
N VAL A 105 16.68 11.11 12.57
CA VAL A 105 17.33 9.82 12.31
C VAL A 105 16.25 8.74 12.42
N ILE A 106 15.88 8.16 11.28
CA ILE A 106 14.72 7.28 11.17
C ILE A 106 15.17 5.87 10.82
N GLU A 107 14.81 4.89 11.63
CA GLU A 107 15.03 3.48 11.32
C GLU A 107 13.99 3.01 10.28
N ARG A 108 14.46 2.38 9.20
CA ARG A 108 13.57 1.86 8.16
C ARG A 108 12.84 0.62 8.65
N SER A 109 11.54 0.58 8.42
CA SER A 109 10.72 -0.60 8.64
C SER A 109 10.17 -1.14 7.33
N LYS A 110 9.52 -2.29 7.39
CA LYS A 110 8.81 -2.83 6.24
C LYS A 110 7.57 -2.00 5.94
N ILE A 111 7.54 -1.40 4.76
CA ILE A 111 6.43 -0.59 4.26
C ILE A 111 5.70 -1.37 3.17
N VAL A 112 4.46 -1.75 3.42
CA VAL A 112 3.55 -2.30 2.40
C VAL A 112 2.66 -1.15 1.93
N PRO A 113 2.68 -0.81 0.64
CA PRO A 113 1.87 0.30 0.14
C PRO A 113 0.36 0.03 0.33
N PRO A 114 -0.43 1.02 0.78
CA PRO A 114 -1.87 0.83 0.89
C PRO A 114 -2.50 0.63 -0.49
N THR A 115 -3.33 -0.41 -0.61
CA THR A 115 -4.02 -0.77 -1.86
C THR A 115 -5.53 -0.57 -1.80
N VAL A 116 -6.08 -0.31 -0.62
CA VAL A 116 -7.51 -0.10 -0.40
C VAL A 116 -7.76 1.34 0.01
N THR A 117 -8.64 2.03 -0.71
CA THR A 117 -9.19 3.33 -0.31
C THR A 117 -10.64 3.18 0.09
N TYR A 118 -11.10 4.06 0.97
CA TYR A 118 -12.45 4.07 1.55
C TYR A 118 -13.07 5.46 1.41
N GLY A 119 -14.35 5.49 1.10
CA GLY A 119 -15.22 6.67 1.14
C GLY A 119 -16.61 6.29 1.62
N PHE A 120 -17.37 7.27 2.11
CA PHE A 120 -18.77 7.12 2.46
C PHE A 120 -19.52 8.37 2.01
N GLU A 121 -20.57 8.19 1.23
CA GLU A 121 -21.39 9.28 0.71
C GLU A 121 -22.82 8.78 0.47
N ASN A 122 -23.82 9.56 0.88
CA ASN A 122 -25.24 9.30 0.67
C ASN A 122 -25.74 7.90 1.10
N GLY A 123 -25.11 7.34 2.13
CA GLY A 123 -25.42 5.99 2.61
C GLY A 123 -24.67 4.87 1.89
N ILE A 124 -23.83 5.19 0.93
CA ILE A 124 -23.05 4.21 0.17
C ILE A 124 -21.60 4.18 0.65
N VAL A 125 -21.10 2.99 0.96
CA VAL A 125 -19.68 2.74 1.23
C VAL A 125 -18.96 2.49 -0.10
N PHE A 126 -17.94 3.29 -0.40
CA PHE A 126 -17.09 3.12 -1.57
C PHE A 126 -15.75 2.51 -1.15
N LEU A 127 -15.41 1.36 -1.69
CA LEU A 127 -14.15 0.69 -1.49
C LEU A 127 -13.46 0.45 -2.84
N LYS A 128 -12.25 1.00 -3.01
CA LYS A 128 -11.47 0.77 -4.22
C LYS A 128 -10.23 -0.05 -3.89
N ILE A 129 -9.99 -1.11 -4.64
CA ILE A 129 -8.76 -1.91 -4.57
C ILE A 129 -7.93 -1.66 -5.82
N SER A 130 -6.76 -1.06 -5.66
CA SER A 130 -5.85 -0.75 -6.77
C SER A 130 -4.97 -1.92 -7.20
N SER A 131 -4.71 -2.88 -6.31
CA SER A 131 -4.00 -4.15 -6.57
C SER A 131 -4.09 -5.05 -5.34
N PHE A 132 -3.73 -6.33 -5.48
CA PHE A 132 -3.72 -7.28 -4.36
C PHE A 132 -2.29 -7.51 -3.85
N ASN A 133 -1.93 -6.91 -2.71
CA ASN A 133 -0.67 -7.12 -1.99
C ASN A 133 -0.91 -7.82 -0.65
N LYS A 134 0.14 -8.06 0.14
CA LYS A 134 0.07 -8.83 1.40
C LYS A 134 -0.95 -8.31 2.41
N ASP A 135 -1.23 -7.00 2.42
CA ASP A 135 -2.09 -6.36 3.42
C ASP A 135 -3.50 -6.03 2.89
N THR A 136 -3.82 -6.36 1.62
CA THR A 136 -5.07 -5.93 0.97
C THR A 136 -6.30 -6.45 1.72
N ALA A 137 -6.36 -7.75 2.02
CA ALA A 137 -7.52 -8.35 2.68
C ALA A 137 -7.69 -7.81 4.12
N LYS A 138 -6.59 -7.67 4.88
CA LYS A 138 -6.63 -7.06 6.20
C LYS A 138 -7.13 -5.63 6.14
N SER A 139 -6.54 -4.82 5.24
CA SER A 139 -6.94 -3.42 5.06
C SER A 139 -8.40 -3.27 4.64
N MET A 140 -8.93 -4.21 3.86
CA MET A 140 -10.34 -4.27 3.46
C MET A 140 -11.23 -4.54 4.67
N ALA A 141 -10.94 -5.59 5.44
CA ALA A 141 -11.68 -5.94 6.65
C ALA A 141 -11.69 -4.79 7.66
N ASP A 142 -10.53 -4.19 7.95
CA ASP A 142 -10.41 -3.05 8.87
C ASP A 142 -11.31 -1.87 8.44
N LYS A 143 -11.39 -1.60 7.11
CA LYS A 143 -12.24 -0.53 6.57
C LYS A 143 -13.73 -0.84 6.62
N LEU A 144 -14.12 -2.08 6.37
CA LEU A 144 -15.51 -2.54 6.52
C LEU A 144 -15.96 -2.42 7.97
N ILE A 145 -15.16 -2.93 8.91
CA ILE A 145 -15.43 -2.82 10.34
C ILE A 145 -15.56 -1.35 10.76
N LYS A 146 -14.60 -0.52 10.35
CA LYS A 146 -14.64 0.92 10.63
C LYS A 146 -15.89 1.60 10.05
N ALA A 147 -16.28 1.23 8.82
CA ALA A 147 -17.51 1.76 8.20
C ALA A 147 -18.75 1.40 9.02
N ARG A 148 -18.88 0.14 9.43
CA ARG A 148 -19.98 -0.33 10.28
C ARG A 148 -20.04 0.41 11.61
N HIS A 149 -18.93 0.51 12.32
CA HIS A 149 -18.87 1.23 13.59
C HIS A 149 -19.20 2.72 13.47
N ALA A 150 -18.77 3.37 12.38
CA ALA A 150 -18.98 4.81 12.21
C ALA A 150 -20.35 5.17 11.65
N GLN A 151 -20.97 4.30 10.84
CA GLN A 151 -22.16 4.63 10.06
C GLN A 151 -23.39 3.77 10.45
N GLY A 152 -23.18 2.53 10.93
CA GLY A 152 -24.26 1.64 11.38
C GLY A 152 -25.38 1.53 10.35
N ASP A 153 -26.62 1.79 10.79
CA ASP A 153 -27.84 1.70 9.99
C ASP A 153 -27.93 2.74 8.84
N LYS A 154 -26.99 3.69 8.78
CA LYS A 154 -26.91 4.63 7.65
C LYS A 154 -26.36 4.00 6.39
N ILE A 155 -25.77 2.80 6.47
CA ILE A 155 -25.24 2.08 5.32
C ILE A 155 -26.42 1.46 4.56
N LYS A 156 -26.66 1.96 3.33
CA LYS A 156 -27.67 1.47 2.40
C LYS A 156 -27.10 0.51 1.35
N GLY A 157 -25.78 0.50 1.19
CA GLY A 157 -25.10 -0.34 0.21
C GLY A 157 -23.60 -0.13 0.14
N LEU A 158 -22.95 -0.98 -0.64
CA LEU A 158 -21.50 -0.98 -0.85
C LEU A 158 -21.16 -1.07 -2.33
N ILE A 159 -20.19 -0.26 -2.75
CA ILE A 159 -19.60 -0.33 -4.09
C ILE A 159 -18.13 -0.73 -3.96
N LEU A 160 -17.78 -1.87 -4.58
CA LEU A 160 -16.39 -2.32 -4.72
C LEU A 160 -15.85 -1.95 -6.10
N ASP A 161 -14.94 -0.96 -6.15
CA ASP A 161 -14.30 -0.50 -7.38
C ASP A 161 -12.97 -1.24 -7.62
N LEU A 162 -12.94 -2.08 -8.65
CA LEU A 162 -11.75 -2.81 -9.13
C LEU A 162 -11.22 -2.24 -10.46
N ARG A 163 -11.74 -1.12 -10.93
CA ARG A 163 -11.32 -0.52 -12.21
C ARG A 163 -9.86 -0.10 -12.15
N GLY A 164 -9.07 -0.53 -13.16
CA GLY A 164 -7.63 -0.31 -13.23
C GLY A 164 -6.81 -1.20 -12.30
N ASN A 165 -7.39 -2.20 -11.66
CA ASN A 165 -6.68 -3.18 -10.85
C ASN A 165 -6.05 -4.25 -11.78
N PRO A 166 -4.70 -4.36 -11.84
CA PRO A 166 -4.03 -5.36 -12.68
C PRO A 166 -3.95 -6.75 -12.03
N GLY A 167 -4.59 -6.97 -10.87
CA GLY A 167 -4.47 -8.19 -10.08
C GLY A 167 -3.43 -8.10 -8.96
N GLY A 168 -2.78 -9.23 -8.66
CA GLY A 168 -1.78 -9.34 -7.60
C GLY A 168 -1.74 -10.72 -6.97
N LEU A 169 -1.69 -10.80 -5.64
CA LEU A 169 -1.64 -12.08 -4.91
C LEU A 169 -3.01 -12.77 -4.91
N LEU A 170 -3.11 -13.93 -5.55
CA LEU A 170 -4.34 -14.74 -5.61
C LEU A 170 -4.90 -15.01 -4.20
N LYS A 171 -4.06 -15.39 -3.24
CA LYS A 171 -4.50 -15.62 -1.85
C LYS A 171 -5.15 -14.38 -1.21
N GLN A 172 -4.81 -13.18 -1.64
CA GLN A 172 -5.42 -11.95 -1.12
C GLN A 172 -6.75 -11.65 -1.80
N SER A 173 -6.90 -11.92 -3.10
CA SER A 173 -8.20 -11.79 -3.77
C SER A 173 -9.22 -12.79 -3.24
N ILE A 174 -8.79 -14.03 -2.98
CA ILE A 174 -9.63 -15.05 -2.33
C ILE A 174 -10.09 -14.57 -0.94
N LYS A 175 -9.16 -14.10 -0.10
CA LYS A 175 -9.49 -13.57 1.22
C LYS A 175 -10.42 -12.36 1.17
N VAL A 176 -10.31 -11.52 0.15
CA VAL A 176 -11.23 -10.39 -0.06
C VAL A 176 -12.62 -10.90 -0.47
N ALA A 177 -12.71 -11.86 -1.39
CA ALA A 177 -13.99 -12.47 -1.77
C ALA A 177 -14.68 -13.14 -0.56
N ASP A 178 -13.92 -13.83 0.28
CA ASP A 178 -14.36 -14.47 1.52
C ASP A 178 -15.00 -13.49 2.55
N LEU A 179 -14.70 -12.17 2.46
CA LEU A 179 -15.35 -11.16 3.30
C LEU A 179 -16.80 -10.89 2.89
N PHE A 180 -17.20 -11.27 1.68
CA PHE A 180 -18.52 -11.00 1.11
C PHE A 180 -19.38 -12.25 0.91
N LEU A 181 -18.78 -13.43 1.02
CA LEU A 181 -19.44 -14.71 0.79
C LEU A 181 -19.55 -15.50 2.08
N SER A 182 -20.70 -16.08 2.35
CA SER A 182 -20.94 -16.95 3.50
C SER A 182 -20.65 -18.41 3.18
N GLN A 183 -20.82 -18.82 1.91
CA GLN A 183 -20.64 -20.20 1.45
C GLN A 183 -20.38 -20.30 -0.05
N GLY A 184 -19.94 -21.45 -0.52
CA GLY A 184 -19.76 -21.78 -1.92
C GLY A 184 -18.32 -21.63 -2.40
N ASN A 185 -18.10 -22.07 -3.63
CA ASN A 185 -16.78 -22.02 -4.26
C ASN A 185 -16.40 -20.60 -4.66
N ILE A 186 -15.18 -20.16 -4.27
CA ILE A 186 -14.62 -18.86 -4.67
C ILE A 186 -13.83 -19.01 -5.95
N VAL A 187 -12.92 -19.98 -6.03
CA VAL A 187 -12.10 -20.24 -7.22
C VAL A 187 -11.42 -21.60 -7.17
N ASP A 188 -11.31 -22.22 -8.32
CA ASP A 188 -10.48 -23.39 -8.58
C ASP A 188 -9.24 -23.00 -9.37
N THR A 189 -8.08 -23.50 -8.95
CA THR A 189 -6.87 -23.40 -9.76
C THR A 189 -6.52 -24.76 -10.33
N ARG A 190 -6.10 -24.78 -11.60
CA ARG A 190 -5.63 -25.99 -12.29
C ARG A 190 -4.34 -25.71 -13.00
N GLY A 191 -3.38 -26.60 -12.91
CA GLY A 191 -2.10 -26.48 -13.57
C GLY A 191 -1.48 -27.82 -13.92
N ARG A 192 -0.32 -27.79 -14.57
CA ARG A 192 0.37 -29.02 -14.99
C ARG A 192 0.89 -29.86 -13.81
N HIS A 193 1.29 -29.18 -12.71
CA HIS A 193 1.74 -29.85 -11.49
C HIS A 193 0.55 -30.12 -10.58
N PRO A 194 0.43 -31.32 -9.94
CA PRO A 194 -0.66 -31.66 -9.03
C PRO A 194 -0.91 -30.60 -7.93
N ASP A 195 0.15 -30.04 -7.35
CA ASP A 195 0.05 -29.00 -6.29
C ASP A 195 -0.56 -27.68 -6.78
N SER A 196 -0.69 -27.51 -8.10
CA SER A 196 -1.35 -26.35 -8.70
C SER A 196 -2.88 -26.47 -8.70
N ASN A 197 -3.41 -27.68 -8.46
CA ASN A 197 -4.84 -27.94 -8.38
C ASN A 197 -5.30 -27.64 -6.97
N GLN A 198 -5.89 -26.48 -6.76
CA GLN A 198 -6.39 -26.06 -5.46
C GLN A 198 -7.83 -25.58 -5.59
N HIS A 199 -8.63 -25.93 -4.60
CA HIS A 199 -10.01 -25.51 -4.45
C HIS A 199 -10.14 -24.58 -3.25
N TYR A 200 -10.84 -23.46 -3.44
CA TYR A 200 -11.02 -22.47 -2.39
C TYR A 200 -12.50 -22.19 -2.19
N GLU A 201 -13.01 -22.47 -1.01
CA GLU A 201 -14.37 -22.21 -0.59
C GLU A 201 -14.46 -21.01 0.36
N ALA A 202 -15.61 -20.36 0.36
CA ALA A 202 -15.95 -19.34 1.31
C ALA A 202 -16.05 -19.93 2.72
N LYS A 203 -15.54 -19.20 3.69
CA LYS A 203 -15.68 -19.49 5.12
C LYS A 203 -16.68 -18.48 5.66
N ASP A 204 -17.59 -18.93 6.52
CA ASP A 204 -18.62 -18.08 7.10
C ASP A 204 -18.01 -16.88 7.89
N ARG A 205 -17.57 -15.87 7.14
CA ARG A 205 -16.91 -14.66 7.63
C ARG A 205 -17.52 -13.39 6.99
N ASN A 206 -18.76 -13.48 6.54
CA ASN A 206 -19.40 -12.41 5.81
C ASN A 206 -19.45 -11.11 6.63
N LEU A 207 -18.45 -10.23 6.44
CA LEU A 207 -18.41 -8.90 7.06
C LEU A 207 -19.26 -7.88 6.30
N ALA A 208 -19.74 -8.21 5.12
CA ALA A 208 -20.55 -7.34 4.28
C ALA A 208 -22.05 -7.63 4.38
N ALA A 209 -22.47 -8.71 5.05
CA ALA A 209 -23.86 -8.95 5.36
C ALA A 209 -24.38 -7.86 6.30
N GLY A 210 -25.35 -7.11 5.82
CA GLY A 210 -26.14 -6.14 6.57
C GLY A 210 -27.24 -6.85 7.31
#